data_e6257a6d6977a47b8457edfef8642454
#
_entry.id   e6257a6d6977a47b8457edfef8642454
#
_cell.length_a   1.000
_cell.length_b   1.000
_cell.length_c   1.000
_cell.angle_alpha   90.00
_cell.angle_beta   90.00
_cell.angle_gamma   90.00
#
_symmetry.space_group_name_H-M   'P 1'
#
loop_
_entity.id
_entity.type
_entity.pdbx_description
1 polymer ?
#
loop_
_entity_poly.entity_id
_entity_poly.type
_entity_poly.pdbx_seq_one_letter_code
_entity_poly.pdbx_strand_id
1 'polypeptide(L)'
;MEGIVNNANYLHYLEHTRHEFLASTGTAFKQMHDEGIDPVVCRIEIAYKTPLHCGDTFVSKLYMRRKGVKYLFYQDIYKTTGECCVKAVVETVCTHNGRPTRGEEFLPYFAPYLSE
;
A
#
# COMPACT_ATOMS: atom_id res chain seq x y z
N MET A 1 11.41 15.59 -18.89
CA MET A 1 12.13 14.32 -18.98
C MET A 1 11.26 13.31 -19.70
N GLU A 2 11.48 13.27 -20.98
CA GLU A 2 10.70 12.39 -21.83
C GLU A 2 11.02 10.91 -21.51
N GLY A 3 9.97 10.11 -21.50
CA GLY A 3 10.10 8.68 -21.33
C GLY A 3 10.28 8.19 -19.89
N ILE A 4 10.46 9.08 -18.91
CA ILE A 4 10.64 8.70 -17.52
C ILE A 4 9.33 8.94 -16.75
N VAL A 5 8.91 7.93 -15.97
CA VAL A 5 7.73 8.05 -15.12
C VAL A 5 8.04 9.01 -13.98
N ASN A 6 7.20 10.01 -13.77
CA ASN A 6 7.42 10.99 -12.71
C ASN A 6 6.93 10.48 -11.34
N ASN A 7 7.32 11.19 -10.27
CA ASN A 7 7.04 10.76 -8.90
C ASN A 7 5.54 10.64 -8.59
N ALA A 8 4.70 11.51 -9.18
CA ALA A 8 3.27 11.45 -8.95
C ALA A 8 2.67 10.15 -9.50
N ASN A 9 3.17 9.65 -10.63
CA ASN A 9 2.71 8.39 -11.20
C ASN A 9 3.11 7.20 -10.33
N TYR A 10 4.28 7.21 -9.71
CA TYR A 10 4.65 6.16 -8.76
C TYR A 10 3.68 6.10 -7.58
N LEU A 11 3.29 7.25 -7.04
CA LEU A 11 2.30 7.29 -5.96
C LEU A 11 0.96 6.70 -6.39
N HIS A 12 0.52 6.98 -7.62
CA HIS A 12 -0.70 6.41 -8.17
C HIS A 12 -0.61 4.88 -8.30
N TYR A 13 0.51 4.35 -8.77
CA TYR A 13 0.70 2.90 -8.85
C TYR A 13 0.65 2.24 -7.49
N LEU A 14 1.29 2.84 -6.49
CA LEU A 14 1.30 2.31 -5.13
C LEU A 14 -0.11 2.33 -4.54
N GLU A 15 -0.85 3.41 -4.70
CA GLU A 15 -2.22 3.53 -4.23
C GLU A 15 -3.13 2.50 -4.90
N HIS A 16 -3.02 2.36 -6.21
CA HIS A 16 -3.80 1.39 -6.97
C HIS A 16 -3.56 -0.04 -6.48
N THR A 17 -2.30 -0.40 -6.25
CA THR A 17 -1.93 -1.72 -5.73
C THR A 17 -2.56 -1.99 -4.37
N ARG A 18 -2.56 -0.99 -3.48
CA ARG A 18 -3.21 -1.13 -2.16
C ARG A 18 -4.72 -1.31 -2.30
N HIS A 19 -5.35 -0.52 -3.18
CA HIS A 19 -6.79 -0.63 -3.41
C HIS A 19 -7.18 -2.00 -3.97
N GLU A 20 -6.40 -2.54 -4.89
CA GLU A 20 -6.63 -3.88 -5.43
C GLU A 20 -6.47 -4.95 -4.35
N PHE A 21 -5.47 -4.80 -3.48
CA PHE A 21 -5.28 -5.71 -2.36
C PHE A 21 -6.48 -5.70 -1.43
N LEU A 22 -6.95 -4.52 -1.03
CA LEU A 22 -8.11 -4.40 -0.14
C LEU A 22 -9.37 -5.00 -0.80
N ALA A 23 -9.56 -4.75 -2.09
CA ALA A 23 -10.68 -5.33 -2.81
C ALA A 23 -10.61 -6.86 -2.87
N SER A 24 -9.41 -7.42 -2.93
CA SER A 24 -9.23 -8.88 -2.99
C SER A 24 -9.63 -9.59 -1.70
N THR A 25 -9.72 -8.86 -0.58
CA THR A 25 -10.14 -9.42 0.70
C THR A 25 -11.66 -9.57 0.83
N GLY A 26 -12.42 -9.14 -0.20
CA GLY A 26 -13.87 -9.25 -0.23
C GLY A 26 -14.57 -7.94 0.07
N THR A 27 -15.83 -7.99 0.47
CA THR A 27 -16.66 -6.80 0.70
C THR A 27 -16.51 -6.20 2.10
N ALA A 28 -15.68 -6.80 2.96
CA ALA A 28 -15.57 -6.39 4.36
C ALA A 28 -15.14 -4.94 4.53
N PHE A 29 -14.19 -4.46 3.72
CA PHE A 29 -13.72 -3.08 3.82
C PHE A 29 -14.77 -2.06 3.41
N LYS A 30 -15.61 -2.42 2.43
CA LYS A 30 -16.73 -1.55 2.06
C LYS A 30 -17.74 -1.45 3.19
N GLN A 31 -18.07 -2.57 3.82
CA GLN A 31 -18.98 -2.59 4.96
C GLN A 31 -18.43 -1.79 6.13
N MET A 32 -17.13 -1.93 6.41
CA MET A 32 -16.48 -1.15 7.45
C MET A 32 -16.51 0.35 7.16
N HIS A 33 -16.25 0.73 5.90
CA HIS A 33 -16.31 2.12 5.48
C HIS A 33 -17.71 2.70 5.73
N ASP A 34 -18.76 1.93 5.41
CA ASP A 34 -20.14 2.34 5.65
C ASP A 34 -20.43 2.53 7.14
N GLU A 35 -19.70 1.85 8.01
CA GLU A 35 -19.77 1.98 9.47
C GLU A 35 -18.81 3.05 10.02
N GLY A 36 -18.10 3.75 9.16
CA GLY A 36 -17.16 4.79 9.56
C GLY A 36 -15.76 4.29 9.90
N ILE A 37 -15.44 3.02 9.59
CA ILE A 37 -14.14 2.41 9.89
C ILE A 37 -13.31 2.40 8.62
N ASP A 38 -12.18 3.10 8.62
CA ASP A 38 -11.32 3.26 7.45
C ASP A 38 -9.85 3.13 7.77
N PRO A 39 -9.04 2.57 6.84
CA PRO A 39 -7.59 2.70 6.91
C PRO A 39 -7.19 4.07 6.35
N VAL A 40 -6.37 4.81 7.08
CA VAL A 40 -5.90 6.13 6.67
C VAL A 40 -4.39 6.13 6.61
N VAL A 41 -3.84 6.56 5.48
CA VAL A 41 -2.40 6.71 5.31
C VAL A 41 -1.93 7.89 6.14
N CYS A 42 -0.97 7.65 7.04
CA CYS A 42 -0.41 8.69 7.90
C CYS A 42 1.06 9.02 7.57
N ARG A 43 1.75 8.14 6.85
CA ARG A 43 3.13 8.39 6.45
C ARG A 43 3.50 7.52 5.26
N ILE A 44 4.29 8.08 4.34
CA ILE A 44 4.87 7.34 3.21
C ILE A 44 6.35 7.66 3.15
N GLU A 45 7.17 6.61 3.08
CA GLU A 45 8.59 6.72 2.78
C GLU A 45 8.83 6.04 1.43
N ILE A 46 9.46 6.74 0.50
CA ILE A 46 9.74 6.22 -0.83
C ILE A 46 11.22 6.41 -1.15
N ALA A 47 11.86 5.32 -1.54
CA ALA A 47 13.20 5.36 -2.11
C ALA A 47 13.10 5.10 -3.62
N TYR A 48 13.52 6.06 -4.41
CA TYR A 48 13.56 5.95 -5.87
C TYR A 48 14.95 5.44 -6.26
N LYS A 49 14.98 4.34 -6.99
CA LYS A 49 16.25 3.69 -7.36
C LYS A 49 16.47 3.77 -8.87
N THR A 50 16.01 2.79 -9.62
CA THR A 50 16.16 2.77 -11.07
C THR A 50 14.94 3.38 -11.73
N PRO A 51 15.06 4.37 -12.63
CA PRO A 51 13.90 4.98 -13.26
C PRO A 51 13.13 4.00 -14.14
N LEU A 52 11.79 4.12 -14.11
CA LEU A 52 10.93 3.49 -15.09
C LEU A 52 10.77 4.44 -16.27
N HIS A 53 10.78 3.87 -17.48
CA HIS A 53 10.52 4.61 -18.71
C HIS A 53 9.16 4.22 -19.26
N CYS A 54 8.57 5.11 -20.06
CA CYS A 54 7.32 4.80 -20.75
C CYS A 54 7.52 3.56 -21.64
N GLY A 55 6.60 2.59 -21.51
CA GLY A 55 6.70 1.33 -22.23
C GLY A 55 7.41 0.21 -21.48
N ASP A 56 8.05 0.51 -20.36
CA ASP A 56 8.63 -0.53 -19.51
C ASP A 56 7.51 -1.34 -18.86
N THR A 57 7.75 -2.64 -18.78
CA THR A 57 6.88 -3.52 -17.97
C THR A 57 7.47 -3.65 -16.58
N PHE A 58 6.58 -3.73 -15.58
CA PHE A 58 7.02 -3.82 -14.19
C PHE A 58 6.09 -4.70 -13.36
N VAL A 59 6.59 -5.11 -12.21
CA VAL A 59 5.86 -5.90 -11.23
C VAL A 59 5.82 -5.14 -9.93
N SER A 60 4.62 -4.98 -9.37
CA SER A 60 4.43 -4.43 -8.04
C SER A 60 4.30 -5.58 -7.04
N LYS A 61 5.09 -5.53 -5.98
CA LYS A 61 5.02 -6.48 -4.87
C LYS A 61 4.53 -5.77 -3.63
N LEU A 62 3.63 -6.41 -2.90
CA LEU A 62 3.06 -5.86 -1.68
C LEU A 62 3.11 -6.89 -0.58
N TYR A 63 3.61 -6.50 0.59
CA TYR A 63 3.52 -7.31 1.79
C TYR A 63 3.27 -6.40 2.98
N MET A 64 2.83 -6.97 4.09
CA MET A 64 2.36 -6.22 5.24
C MET A 64 3.05 -6.64 6.52
N ARG A 65 3.18 -5.67 7.43
CA ARG A 65 3.53 -5.93 8.84
C ARG A 65 2.64 -5.09 9.73
N ARG A 66 2.46 -5.54 10.96
CA ARG A 66 1.83 -4.73 11.99
C ARG A 66 2.90 -4.20 12.94
N LYS A 67 2.83 -2.89 13.23
CA LYS A 67 3.73 -2.25 14.19
C LYS A 67 2.91 -1.42 15.16
N GLY A 68 2.74 -1.93 16.39
CA GLY A 68 1.85 -1.29 17.35
C GLY A 68 0.42 -1.25 16.83
N VAL A 69 -0.15 -0.05 16.75
CA VAL A 69 -1.51 0.15 16.25
C VAL A 69 -1.55 0.35 14.73
N LYS A 70 -0.39 0.42 14.08
CA LYS A 70 -0.29 0.71 12.64
C LYS A 70 -0.13 -0.55 11.82
N TYR A 71 -0.61 -0.48 10.59
CA TYR A 71 -0.31 -1.49 9.56
C TYR A 71 0.62 -0.85 8.54
N LEU A 72 1.72 -1.54 8.25
CA LEU A 72 2.73 -1.10 7.30
C LEU A 72 2.58 -1.89 6.02
N PHE A 73 2.43 -1.18 4.90
CA PHE A 73 2.47 -1.79 3.58
C PHE A 73 3.85 -1.56 3.00
N TYR A 74 4.56 -2.65 2.72
CA TYR A 74 5.83 -2.62 2.02
C TYR A 74 5.52 -2.85 0.55
N GLN A 75 5.80 -1.86 -0.27
CA GLN A 75 5.46 -1.90 -1.68
C GLN A 75 6.69 -1.65 -2.51
N ASP A 76 7.06 -2.64 -3.31
CA ASP A 76 8.23 -2.56 -4.17
C ASP A 76 7.80 -2.63 -5.63
N ILE A 77 8.45 -1.85 -6.49
CA ILE A 77 8.24 -1.91 -7.93
C ILE A 77 9.54 -2.36 -8.57
N TYR A 78 9.47 -3.43 -9.35
CA TYR A 78 10.60 -4.00 -10.08
C TYR A 78 10.30 -4.00 -11.57
N LYS A 79 11.32 -3.71 -12.39
CA LYS A 79 11.22 -4.01 -13.82
C LYS A 79 11.18 -5.52 -14.00
N THR A 80 10.56 -5.98 -15.08
CA THR A 80 10.56 -7.43 -15.40
C THR A 80 11.95 -7.98 -15.63
N THR A 81 12.94 -7.12 -15.90
CA THR A 81 14.36 -7.49 -15.99
C THR A 81 15.00 -7.71 -14.62
N GLY A 82 14.31 -7.45 -13.52
CA GLY A 82 14.79 -7.69 -12.16
C GLY A 82 15.27 -6.47 -11.39
N GLU A 83 15.40 -5.32 -12.05
CA GLU A 83 15.90 -4.11 -11.40
C GLU A 83 14.83 -3.49 -10.50
N CYS A 84 15.23 -3.14 -9.27
CA CYS A 84 14.34 -2.46 -8.34
C CYS A 84 14.24 -0.98 -8.71
N CYS A 85 13.03 -0.50 -8.92
CA CYS A 85 12.78 0.89 -9.27
C CYS A 85 12.36 1.72 -8.06
N VAL A 86 11.51 1.15 -7.19
CA VAL A 86 10.95 1.84 -6.04
C VAL A 86 10.85 0.88 -4.87
N LYS A 87 11.24 1.36 -3.69
CA LYS A 87 10.91 0.71 -2.43
C LYS A 87 10.14 1.71 -1.58
N ALA A 88 8.95 1.33 -1.16
CA ALA A 88 8.09 2.21 -0.39
C ALA A 88 7.59 1.52 0.87
N VAL A 89 7.43 2.31 1.94
CA VAL A 89 6.75 1.88 3.15
C VAL A 89 5.61 2.86 3.39
N VAL A 90 4.39 2.34 3.42
CA VAL A 90 3.18 3.13 3.63
C VAL A 90 2.61 2.76 4.99
N GLU A 91 2.62 3.72 5.92
CA GLU A 91 2.07 3.52 7.27
C GLU A 91 0.61 3.93 7.28
N THR A 92 -0.25 3.02 7.74
CA THR A 92 -1.67 3.28 7.85
C THR A 92 -2.15 3.08 9.28
N VAL A 93 -3.15 3.86 9.67
CA VAL A 93 -3.86 3.68 10.94
C VAL A 93 -5.32 3.38 10.65
N CYS A 94 -5.92 2.57 11.51
CA CYS A 94 -7.36 2.39 11.48
C CYS A 94 -8.02 3.57 12.16
N THR A 95 -9.08 4.10 11.55
CA THR A 95 -9.88 5.15 12.16
C THR A 95 -11.34 4.72 12.27
N HIS A 96 -12.02 5.22 13.30
CA HIS A 96 -13.46 5.06 13.45
C HIS A 96 -14.06 6.45 13.59
N ASN A 97 -14.89 6.84 12.62
CA ASN A 97 -15.43 8.20 12.52
C ASN A 97 -14.35 9.29 12.61
N GLY A 98 -13.22 9.03 11.93
CA GLY A 98 -12.09 9.95 11.86
C GLY A 98 -11.13 9.91 13.04
N ARG A 99 -11.36 9.08 14.04
CA ARG A 99 -10.49 8.96 15.22
C ARG A 99 -9.64 7.70 15.13
N PRO A 100 -8.33 7.79 15.39
CA PRO A 100 -7.47 6.61 15.40
C PRO A 100 -7.91 5.58 16.44
N THR A 101 -7.82 4.31 16.08
CA THR A 101 -8.10 3.18 16.96
C THR A 101 -6.83 2.33 17.15
N ARG A 102 -6.96 1.22 17.85
CA ARG A 102 -5.84 0.26 18.02
C ARG A 102 -5.63 -0.62 16.79
N GLY A 103 -6.50 -0.51 15.77
CA GLY A 103 -6.36 -1.26 14.53
C GLY A 103 -6.85 -2.70 14.60
N GLU A 104 -7.45 -3.11 15.69
CA GLU A 104 -7.91 -4.50 15.87
C GLU A 104 -9.07 -4.85 14.95
N GLU A 105 -9.82 -3.84 14.49
CA GLU A 105 -10.93 -4.01 13.56
C GLU A 105 -10.50 -4.67 12.25
N PHE A 106 -9.27 -4.40 11.80
CA PHE A 106 -8.74 -4.98 10.56
C PHE A 106 -7.99 -6.28 10.77
N LEU A 107 -7.66 -6.62 12.02
CA LEU A 107 -6.80 -7.77 12.29
C LEU A 107 -7.34 -9.09 11.72
N PRO A 108 -8.64 -9.42 11.82
CA PRO A 108 -9.15 -10.66 11.23
C PRO A 108 -8.94 -10.76 9.72
N TYR A 109 -8.92 -9.63 9.03
CA TYR A 109 -8.77 -9.58 7.57
C TYR A 109 -7.32 -9.51 7.12
N PHE A 110 -6.46 -8.90 7.93
CA PHE A 110 -5.04 -8.74 7.60
C PHE A 110 -4.16 -9.84 8.14
N ALA A 111 -4.58 -10.53 9.19
CA ALA A 111 -3.74 -11.54 9.85
C ALA A 111 -3.10 -12.55 8.87
N PRO A 112 -3.82 -13.10 7.86
CA PRO A 112 -3.21 -14.05 6.93
C PRO A 112 -2.06 -13.46 6.09
N TYR A 113 -1.98 -12.15 5.97
CA TYR A 113 -1.00 -11.46 5.13
C TYR A 113 0.14 -10.83 5.92
N LEU A 114 0.07 -10.84 7.25
CA LEU A 114 1.08 -10.20 8.08
C LEU A 114 2.35 -11.06 8.12
N SER A 115 3.48 -10.44 7.81
CA SER A 115 4.79 -11.03 7.96
C SER A 115 5.28 -10.87 9.40
N GLU A 116 6.05 -11.83 9.85
CA GLU A 116 6.68 -11.75 11.17
C GLU A 116 7.93 -10.89 11.19
#